data_6d375e4619f842bbf50020b379578e41
#
_entry.id   6d375e4619f842bbf50020b379578e41
#
_cell.length_a   1.000
_cell.length_b   1.000
_cell.length_c   1.000
_cell.angle_alpha   90.00
_cell.angle_beta   90.00
_cell.angle_gamma   90.00
#
_symmetry.space_group_name_H-M   'P 1'
#
loop_
_entity.id
_entity.type
_entity.pdbx_description
1 polymer ?
#
loop_
_entity_poly.entity_id
_entity_poly.type
_entity_poly.pdbx_seq_one_letter_code
_entity_poly.pdbx_strand_id
1 'polypeptide(L)'
;MAVSVMLKPSSSACNLKCKYCFYSNVSSERAEFFKGMMSDETAENVISKALSFADSSQVYFTFQGGEPLLRGVDFFKRFVSKVKALNIKNSPVTLCVQTNGTLIDDEWCRFFKDNNVLVGVSLDGDEELNSYRVYPDGKNSFDDIMRGISLLDKYSINYNILSVLTSRLAQNVRRSYRFFKQHGFHYLQYIPCLKPFDCDDDEYAMSVDVYASYLKSCY
;
A
#
# COMPACT_ATOMS: atom_id res chain seq x y z
N MET A 1 -8.57 -24.26 -1.71
CA MET A 1 -7.25 -23.60 -1.57
C MET A 1 -7.47 -22.09 -1.54
N ALA A 2 -6.92 -21.36 -0.56
CA ALA A 2 -7.04 -19.90 -0.51
C ALA A 2 -6.38 -19.24 -1.73
N VAL A 3 -7.01 -18.20 -2.27
CA VAL A 3 -6.53 -17.45 -3.44
C VAL A 3 -6.23 -16.02 -3.02
N SER A 4 -5.05 -15.53 -3.39
CA SER A 4 -4.69 -14.12 -3.21
C SER A 4 -4.39 -13.49 -4.56
N VAL A 5 -5.09 -12.42 -4.88
CA VAL A 5 -4.94 -11.68 -6.15
C VAL A 5 -4.53 -10.26 -5.85
N MET A 6 -3.36 -9.87 -6.38
CA MET A 6 -2.88 -8.49 -6.31
C MET A 6 -3.32 -7.72 -7.56
N LEU A 7 -3.97 -6.59 -7.35
CA LEU A 7 -4.51 -5.72 -8.39
C LEU A 7 -3.83 -4.36 -8.37
N LYS A 8 -3.54 -3.83 -9.55
CA LYS A 8 -3.00 -2.48 -9.72
C LYS A 8 -4.02 -1.61 -10.48
N PRO A 9 -5.07 -1.12 -9.80
CA PRO A 9 -6.19 -0.44 -10.46
C PRO A 9 -5.76 0.85 -11.16
N SER A 10 -4.70 1.49 -10.68
CA SER A 10 -4.14 2.73 -11.23
C SER A 10 -2.85 2.49 -12.02
N SER A 11 -2.52 1.22 -12.36
CA SER A 11 -1.25 0.88 -13.04
C SER A 11 -0.04 1.44 -12.27
N SER A 12 0.80 2.28 -12.93
CA SER A 12 1.94 2.99 -12.31
C SER A 12 1.59 4.40 -11.84
N ALA A 13 0.36 4.89 -12.06
CA ALA A 13 -0.02 6.24 -11.64
C ALA A 13 0.02 6.36 -10.11
N CYS A 14 0.69 7.40 -9.65
CA CYS A 14 0.78 7.79 -8.24
C CYS A 14 0.83 9.31 -8.13
N ASN A 15 0.21 9.86 -7.10
CA ASN A 15 0.28 11.29 -6.78
C ASN A 15 1.56 11.65 -6.00
N LEU A 16 2.32 10.65 -5.51
CA LEU A 16 3.63 10.84 -4.92
C LEU A 16 4.75 10.41 -5.87
N LYS A 17 5.96 10.93 -5.62
CA LYS A 17 7.22 10.57 -6.28
C LYS A 17 8.25 10.21 -5.22
N CYS A 18 7.99 9.15 -4.45
CA CYS A 18 8.89 8.68 -3.40
C CYS A 18 10.26 8.34 -3.99
N LYS A 19 11.34 8.81 -3.35
CA LYS A 19 12.71 8.72 -3.87
C LYS A 19 13.21 7.28 -4.04
N TYR A 20 12.74 6.35 -3.21
CA TYR A 20 13.08 4.92 -3.23
C TYR A 20 12.00 4.06 -3.91
N CYS A 21 11.10 4.62 -4.71
CA CYS A 21 9.92 3.91 -5.20
C CYS A 21 10.28 2.76 -6.15
N PHE A 22 10.19 1.54 -5.69
CA PHE A 22 10.38 0.33 -6.48
C PHE A 22 9.48 0.29 -7.74
N TYR A 23 8.21 0.68 -7.58
CA TYR A 23 7.27 0.64 -8.71
C TYR A 23 7.58 1.67 -9.80
N SER A 24 8.14 2.83 -9.42
CA SER A 24 8.59 3.84 -10.38
C SER A 24 9.73 3.28 -11.23
N ASN A 25 10.75 2.69 -10.58
CA ASN A 25 11.90 2.12 -11.26
C ASN A 25 11.49 0.98 -12.20
N VAL A 26 10.71 -0.01 -11.70
CA VAL A 26 10.23 -1.13 -12.55
C VAL A 26 9.35 -0.65 -13.71
N SER A 27 8.62 0.46 -13.53
CA SER A 27 7.75 0.99 -14.59
C SER A 27 8.53 1.74 -15.66
N SER A 28 9.66 2.38 -15.30
CA SER A 28 10.54 3.07 -16.27
C SER A 28 11.22 2.11 -17.24
N GLU A 29 11.43 0.86 -16.83
CA GLU A 29 12.02 -0.20 -17.69
C GLU A 29 11.00 -0.82 -18.66
N ARG A 30 9.74 -0.45 -18.62
CA ARG A 30 8.71 -1.00 -19.49
C ARG A 30 8.58 -0.18 -20.76
N ALA A 31 8.18 -0.84 -21.86
CA ALA A 31 7.84 -0.16 -23.13
C ALA A 31 6.74 0.91 -22.95
N GLU A 32 5.82 0.68 -22.00
CA GLU A 32 4.79 1.64 -21.61
C GLU A 32 4.82 1.84 -20.08
N PHE A 33 5.15 3.05 -19.65
CA PHE A 33 5.17 3.41 -18.23
C PHE A 33 3.78 3.28 -17.59
N PHE A 34 2.75 3.78 -18.27
CA PHE A 34 1.36 3.78 -17.80
C PHE A 34 0.45 3.01 -18.76
N LYS A 35 -0.10 1.90 -18.31
CA LYS A 35 -1.01 1.03 -19.09
C LYS A 35 -2.49 1.37 -18.94
N GLY A 36 -2.81 2.57 -18.51
CA GLY A 36 -4.19 2.99 -18.24
C GLY A 36 -4.71 2.54 -16.87
N MET A 37 -5.87 3.08 -16.51
CA MET A 37 -6.64 2.67 -15.35
C MET A 37 -7.35 1.34 -15.63
N MET A 38 -7.41 0.44 -14.66
CA MET A 38 -8.13 -0.83 -14.80
C MET A 38 -9.58 -0.61 -15.20
N SER A 39 -10.04 -1.27 -16.26
CA SER A 39 -11.44 -1.23 -16.70
C SER A 39 -12.34 -2.09 -15.78
N ASP A 40 -13.64 -1.78 -15.79
CA ASP A 40 -14.63 -2.59 -15.06
C ASP A 40 -14.72 -4.02 -15.65
N GLU A 41 -14.51 -4.18 -16.96
CA GLU A 41 -14.44 -5.49 -17.63
C GLU A 41 -13.23 -6.32 -17.12
N THR A 42 -12.05 -5.69 -17.06
CA THR A 42 -10.87 -6.36 -16.50
C THR A 42 -11.09 -6.79 -15.06
N ALA A 43 -11.69 -5.93 -14.23
CA ALA A 43 -12.01 -6.23 -12.86
C ALA A 43 -12.99 -7.42 -12.75
N GLU A 44 -14.05 -7.43 -13.56
CA GLU A 44 -15.04 -8.52 -13.60
C GLU A 44 -14.41 -9.86 -14.01
N ASN A 45 -13.56 -9.85 -15.03
CA ASN A 45 -12.82 -11.04 -15.46
C ASN A 45 -11.91 -11.60 -14.36
N VAL A 46 -11.22 -10.72 -13.62
CA VAL A 46 -10.36 -11.13 -12.51
C VAL A 46 -11.20 -11.71 -11.36
N ILE A 47 -12.30 -11.06 -10.99
CA ILE A 47 -13.21 -11.53 -9.94
C ILE A 47 -13.76 -12.92 -10.29
N SER A 48 -14.28 -13.07 -11.50
CA SER A 48 -14.86 -14.35 -11.97
C SER A 48 -13.84 -15.49 -11.90
N LYS A 49 -12.64 -15.27 -12.43
CA LYS A 49 -11.56 -16.27 -12.40
C LYS A 49 -11.12 -16.62 -10.99
N ALA A 50 -10.94 -15.60 -10.13
CA ALA A 50 -10.51 -15.84 -8.75
C ALA A 50 -11.55 -16.64 -7.95
N LEU A 51 -12.83 -16.29 -8.06
CA LEU A 51 -13.91 -16.98 -7.37
C LEU A 51 -14.10 -18.43 -7.91
N SER A 52 -13.99 -18.61 -9.22
CA SER A 52 -14.04 -19.93 -9.84
C SER A 52 -12.89 -20.83 -9.37
N PHE A 53 -11.68 -20.29 -9.33
CA PHE A 53 -10.48 -21.04 -8.90
C PHE A 53 -10.49 -21.36 -7.40
N ALA A 54 -11.02 -20.45 -6.58
CA ALA A 54 -11.09 -20.62 -5.12
C ALA A 54 -12.05 -21.74 -4.69
N ASP A 55 -13.06 -22.04 -5.49
CA ASP A 55 -14.04 -23.12 -5.26
C ASP A 55 -14.56 -23.16 -3.80
N SER A 56 -15.21 -22.11 -3.37
CA SER A 56 -15.72 -21.86 -2.00
C SER A 56 -14.65 -21.57 -0.95
N SER A 57 -13.36 -21.57 -1.31
CA SER A 57 -12.28 -21.20 -0.39
C SER A 57 -12.13 -19.68 -0.27
N GLN A 58 -11.30 -19.24 0.69
CA GLN A 58 -11.01 -17.83 0.95
C GLN A 58 -10.36 -17.13 -0.27
N VAL A 59 -10.85 -15.94 -0.62
CA VAL A 59 -10.28 -15.06 -1.65
C VAL A 59 -9.85 -13.74 -1.02
N TYR A 60 -8.62 -13.31 -1.32
CA TYR A 60 -8.10 -11.99 -0.98
C TYR A 60 -7.92 -11.18 -2.26
N PHE A 61 -8.52 -10.00 -2.32
CA PHE A 61 -8.23 -9.00 -3.35
C PHE A 61 -7.44 -7.86 -2.73
N THR A 62 -6.16 -7.75 -3.09
CA THR A 62 -5.25 -6.74 -2.57
C THR A 62 -4.96 -5.69 -3.64
N PHE A 63 -5.38 -4.46 -3.38
CA PHE A 63 -5.15 -3.32 -4.25
C PHE A 63 -3.88 -2.59 -3.84
N GLN A 64 -2.93 -2.48 -4.76
CA GLN A 64 -1.68 -1.75 -4.56
C GLN A 64 -1.08 -1.33 -5.92
N GLY A 65 0.19 -0.95 -5.98
CA GLY A 65 0.89 -0.58 -7.20
C GLY A 65 1.34 0.86 -7.17
N GLY A 66 0.90 1.75 -8.07
CA GLY A 66 1.02 3.19 -7.91
C GLY A 66 0.24 3.66 -6.67
N GLU A 67 -0.69 4.58 -6.81
CA GLU A 67 -1.65 4.85 -5.72
C GLU A 67 -3.02 4.31 -6.11
N PRO A 68 -3.53 3.24 -5.46
CA PRO A 68 -4.79 2.62 -5.86
C PRO A 68 -5.99 3.56 -5.71
N LEU A 69 -5.99 4.48 -4.75
CA LEU A 69 -7.12 5.39 -4.52
C LEU A 69 -7.31 6.40 -5.65
N LEU A 70 -6.31 6.64 -6.50
CA LEU A 70 -6.47 7.43 -7.73
C LEU A 70 -7.51 6.86 -8.70
N ARG A 71 -7.84 5.57 -8.59
CA ARG A 71 -8.90 4.97 -9.41
C ARG A 71 -10.29 5.48 -9.04
N GLY A 72 -10.43 6.13 -7.89
CA GLY A 72 -11.67 6.68 -7.37
C GLY A 72 -12.56 5.64 -6.68
N VAL A 73 -13.27 6.06 -5.65
CA VAL A 73 -14.06 5.19 -4.78
C VAL A 73 -15.20 4.47 -5.54
N ASP A 74 -15.76 5.08 -6.58
CA ASP A 74 -16.85 4.48 -7.37
C ASP A 74 -16.43 3.20 -8.09
N PHE A 75 -15.17 3.11 -8.54
CA PHE A 75 -14.65 1.85 -9.08
C PHE A 75 -14.66 0.75 -8.01
N PHE A 76 -14.25 1.05 -6.79
CA PHE A 76 -14.22 0.08 -5.69
C PHE A 76 -15.63 -0.32 -5.26
N LYS A 77 -16.60 0.60 -5.26
CA LYS A 77 -18.02 0.29 -5.02
C LYS A 77 -18.55 -0.69 -6.08
N ARG A 78 -18.26 -0.43 -7.37
CA ARG A 78 -18.64 -1.35 -8.46
C ARG A 78 -17.91 -2.69 -8.34
N PHE A 79 -16.63 -2.71 -7.96
CA PHE A 79 -15.87 -3.93 -7.72
C PHE A 79 -16.55 -4.82 -6.66
N VAL A 80 -16.90 -4.24 -5.51
CA VAL A 80 -17.63 -4.94 -4.44
C VAL A 80 -18.98 -5.47 -4.91
N SER A 81 -19.73 -4.66 -5.65
CA SER A 81 -21.02 -5.07 -6.21
C SER A 81 -20.86 -6.29 -7.15
N LYS A 82 -19.83 -6.29 -8.00
CA LYS A 82 -19.50 -7.41 -8.88
C LYS A 82 -19.07 -8.66 -8.11
N VAL A 83 -18.25 -8.50 -7.06
CA VAL A 83 -17.88 -9.62 -6.16
C VAL A 83 -19.13 -10.26 -5.60
N LYS A 84 -20.07 -9.48 -5.04
CA LYS A 84 -21.33 -9.98 -4.48
C LYS A 84 -22.18 -10.71 -5.52
N ALA A 85 -22.27 -10.18 -6.74
CA ALA A 85 -23.07 -10.76 -7.82
C ALA A 85 -22.48 -12.08 -8.35
N LEU A 86 -21.16 -12.20 -8.43
CA LEU A 86 -20.47 -13.36 -9.03
C LEU A 86 -20.13 -14.45 -8.01
N ASN A 87 -20.21 -14.16 -6.72
CA ASN A 87 -19.84 -15.09 -5.64
C ASN A 87 -20.97 -16.09 -5.32
N ILE A 88 -21.37 -16.85 -6.31
CA ILE A 88 -22.47 -17.85 -6.18
C ILE A 88 -22.14 -19.00 -5.24
N LYS A 89 -20.84 -19.31 -5.04
CA LYS A 89 -20.37 -20.37 -4.12
C LYS A 89 -20.13 -19.90 -2.69
N ASN A 90 -20.47 -18.64 -2.38
CA ASN A 90 -20.29 -18.03 -1.06
C ASN A 90 -18.86 -18.14 -0.51
N SER A 91 -17.85 -18.00 -1.36
CA SER A 91 -16.45 -17.89 -0.93
C SER A 91 -16.29 -16.73 0.04
N PRO A 92 -15.62 -16.88 1.19
CA PRO A 92 -15.25 -15.74 2.00
C PRO A 92 -14.33 -14.82 1.20
N VAL A 93 -14.62 -13.51 1.17
CA VAL A 93 -13.82 -12.52 0.43
C VAL A 93 -13.33 -11.44 1.37
N THR A 94 -12.04 -11.15 1.32
CA THR A 94 -11.41 -10.05 2.04
C THR A 94 -10.80 -9.06 1.05
N LEU A 95 -11.10 -7.79 1.24
CA LEU A 95 -10.50 -6.70 0.47
C LEU A 95 -9.36 -6.07 1.28
N CYS A 96 -8.22 -5.86 0.63
CA CYS A 96 -7.06 -5.21 1.21
C CYS A 96 -6.64 -4.04 0.32
N VAL A 97 -6.30 -2.91 0.91
CA VAL A 97 -5.78 -1.74 0.18
C VAL A 97 -4.46 -1.30 0.81
N GLN A 98 -3.42 -1.21 0.00
CA GLN A 98 -2.15 -0.58 0.41
C GLN A 98 -2.06 0.79 -0.25
N THR A 99 -2.11 1.85 0.54
CA THR A 99 -2.18 3.24 0.07
C THR A 99 -1.08 4.09 0.71
N ASN A 100 -0.73 5.18 0.04
CA ASN A 100 0.11 6.22 0.63
C ASN A 100 -0.64 7.11 1.64
N GLY A 101 -1.95 6.95 1.78
CA GLY A 101 -2.79 7.59 2.78
C GLY A 101 -3.21 9.03 2.45
N THR A 102 -2.57 9.71 1.50
CA THR A 102 -2.80 11.15 1.25
C THR A 102 -4.17 11.47 0.65
N LEU A 103 -4.80 10.50 0.00
CA LEU A 103 -6.12 10.65 -0.65
C LEU A 103 -7.28 10.16 0.21
N ILE A 104 -7.02 9.71 1.44
CA ILE A 104 -8.09 9.27 2.35
C ILE A 104 -8.92 10.48 2.76
N ASP A 105 -10.24 10.35 2.57
CA ASP A 105 -11.27 11.30 2.97
C ASP A 105 -12.45 10.58 3.67
N ASP A 106 -13.50 11.33 4.04
CA ASP A 106 -14.67 10.76 4.71
C ASP A 106 -15.44 9.77 3.81
N GLU A 107 -15.40 9.90 2.47
CA GLU A 107 -16.03 8.96 1.56
C GLU A 107 -15.27 7.62 1.51
N TRP A 108 -13.95 7.68 1.42
CA TRP A 108 -13.09 6.50 1.52
C TRP A 108 -13.27 5.79 2.87
N CYS A 109 -13.31 6.54 3.97
CA CYS A 109 -13.50 5.96 5.29
C CYS A 109 -14.85 5.22 5.41
N ARG A 110 -15.94 5.80 4.91
CA ARG A 110 -17.23 5.09 4.85
C ARG A 110 -17.14 3.80 4.04
N PHE A 111 -16.55 3.87 2.84
CA PHE A 111 -16.35 2.69 2.00
C PHE A 111 -15.53 1.60 2.72
N PHE A 112 -14.42 1.93 3.34
CA PHE A 112 -13.58 0.98 4.07
C PHE A 112 -14.34 0.32 5.21
N LYS A 113 -15.08 1.10 5.99
CA LYS A 113 -15.87 0.62 7.11
C LYS A 113 -16.99 -0.31 6.68
N ASP A 114 -17.80 0.11 5.69
CA ASP A 114 -18.96 -0.65 5.21
C ASP A 114 -18.60 -1.98 4.58
N ASN A 115 -17.36 -2.12 4.10
CA ASN A 115 -16.87 -3.33 3.42
C ASN A 115 -15.77 -4.07 4.19
N ASN A 116 -15.50 -3.70 5.45
CA ASN A 116 -14.44 -4.30 6.29
C ASN A 116 -13.09 -4.40 5.56
N VAL A 117 -12.68 -3.34 4.86
CA VAL A 117 -11.44 -3.33 4.10
C VAL A 117 -10.24 -3.30 5.05
N LEU A 118 -9.27 -4.17 4.84
CA LEU A 118 -7.98 -4.11 5.52
C LEU A 118 -7.13 -3.01 4.88
N VAL A 119 -6.81 -1.97 5.64
CA VAL A 119 -6.08 -0.81 5.14
C VAL A 119 -4.63 -0.85 5.61
N GLY A 120 -3.69 -0.82 4.66
CA GLY A 120 -2.29 -0.57 4.93
C GLY A 120 -1.94 0.87 4.55
N VAL A 121 -1.32 1.61 5.46
CA VAL A 121 -0.88 2.98 5.22
C VAL A 121 0.63 3.03 5.18
N SER A 122 1.18 3.64 4.14
CA SER A 122 2.63 3.79 3.99
C SER A 122 3.15 5.00 4.78
N LEU A 123 4.00 4.75 5.80
CA LEU A 123 4.62 5.80 6.64
C LEU A 123 5.95 5.31 7.18
N ASP A 124 7.00 6.11 7.09
CA ASP A 124 8.38 5.70 7.44
C ASP A 124 8.86 6.21 8.81
N GLY A 125 7.98 6.78 9.61
CA GLY A 125 8.29 7.33 10.92
C GLY A 125 7.86 8.78 11.05
N ASP A 126 8.59 9.59 11.81
CA ASP A 126 8.32 11.01 11.93
C ASP A 126 8.57 11.78 10.62
N GLU A 127 8.24 13.06 10.60
CA GLU A 127 8.32 13.92 9.40
C GLU A 127 9.68 13.84 8.70
N GLU A 128 10.77 13.84 9.46
CA GLU A 128 12.12 13.79 8.91
C GLU A 128 12.41 12.42 8.28
N LEU A 129 12.09 11.32 8.95
CA LEU A 129 12.28 9.96 8.42
C LEU A 129 11.37 9.70 7.21
N ASN A 130 10.18 10.32 7.18
CA ASN A 130 9.23 10.23 6.07
C ASN A 130 9.62 11.11 4.85
N SER A 131 10.68 11.91 4.92
CA SER A 131 11.03 12.92 3.90
C SER A 131 11.42 12.37 2.52
N TYR A 132 11.51 11.06 2.37
CA TYR A 132 11.64 10.43 1.05
C TYR A 132 10.29 10.20 0.35
N ARG A 133 9.17 10.33 1.08
CA ARG A 133 7.82 10.29 0.51
C ARG A 133 7.39 11.69 0.13
N VAL A 134 7.64 12.06 -1.11
CA VAL A 134 7.43 13.42 -1.60
C VAL A 134 6.42 13.46 -2.74
N TYR A 135 5.79 14.61 -2.89
CA TYR A 135 5.05 14.97 -4.10
C TYR A 135 6.01 15.24 -5.27
N PRO A 136 5.51 15.33 -6.53
CA PRO A 136 6.34 15.63 -7.70
C PRO A 136 7.10 16.96 -7.60
N ASP A 137 6.59 17.92 -6.84
CA ASP A 137 7.22 19.22 -6.54
C ASP A 137 8.26 19.17 -5.42
N GLY A 138 8.45 17.99 -4.81
CA GLY A 138 9.40 17.78 -3.71
C GLY A 138 8.84 18.04 -2.31
N LYS A 139 7.58 18.49 -2.17
CA LYS A 139 6.95 18.70 -0.87
C LYS A 139 6.80 17.37 -0.11
N ASN A 140 7.09 17.38 1.20
CA ASN A 140 6.88 16.22 2.07
C ASN A 140 5.38 15.90 2.18
N SER A 141 5.04 14.61 2.16
CA SER A 141 3.65 14.15 2.24
C SER A 141 3.20 13.83 3.68
N PHE A 142 4.06 14.05 4.67
CA PHE A 142 3.83 13.61 6.06
C PHE A 142 2.49 14.10 6.64
N ASP A 143 2.21 15.41 6.55
CA ASP A 143 0.99 15.99 7.11
C ASP A 143 -0.29 15.41 6.48
N ASP A 144 -0.27 15.20 5.15
CA ASP A 144 -1.40 14.61 4.44
C ASP A 144 -1.62 13.14 4.80
N ILE A 145 -0.54 12.38 5.03
CA ILE A 145 -0.62 10.99 5.51
C ILE A 145 -1.20 10.96 6.92
N MET A 146 -0.69 11.80 7.84
CA MET A 146 -1.18 11.87 9.22
C MET A 146 -2.65 12.32 9.29
N ARG A 147 -3.07 13.24 8.42
CA ARG A 147 -4.49 13.60 8.26
C ARG A 147 -5.32 12.38 7.83
N GLY A 148 -4.85 11.61 6.84
CA GLY A 148 -5.52 10.38 6.41
C GLY A 148 -5.65 9.36 7.53
N ILE A 149 -4.59 9.16 8.33
CA ILE A 149 -4.60 8.27 9.51
C ILE A 149 -5.62 8.76 10.55
N SER A 150 -5.64 10.08 10.85
CA SER A 150 -6.61 10.65 11.79
C SER A 150 -8.06 10.42 11.36
N LEU A 151 -8.34 10.40 10.05
CA LEU A 151 -9.66 10.03 9.54
C LEU A 151 -9.96 8.53 9.76
N LEU A 152 -8.99 7.63 9.55
CA LEU A 152 -9.17 6.20 9.84
C LEU A 152 -9.50 5.99 11.32
N ASP A 153 -8.80 6.67 12.24
CA ASP A 153 -9.07 6.64 13.68
C ASP A 153 -10.48 7.16 14.01
N LYS A 154 -10.85 8.32 13.45
CA LYS A 154 -12.20 8.92 13.60
C LYS A 154 -13.32 7.94 13.24
N TYR A 155 -13.12 7.15 12.18
CA TYR A 155 -14.10 6.15 11.73
C TYR A 155 -13.93 4.78 12.37
N SER A 156 -12.96 4.61 13.28
CA SER A 156 -12.61 3.34 13.94
C SER A 156 -12.31 2.22 12.92
N ILE A 157 -11.51 2.56 11.91
CA ILE A 157 -11.05 1.61 10.89
C ILE A 157 -9.71 1.06 11.35
N ASN A 158 -9.58 -0.28 11.35
CA ASN A 158 -8.32 -0.93 11.63
C ASN A 158 -7.36 -0.79 10.45
N TYR A 159 -6.13 -0.42 10.72
CA TYR A 159 -5.07 -0.29 9.72
C TYR A 159 -3.74 -0.79 10.25
N ASN A 160 -2.83 -1.09 9.34
CA ASN A 160 -1.42 -1.32 9.63
C ASN A 160 -0.55 -0.24 8.98
N ILE A 161 0.58 0.05 9.60
CA ILE A 161 1.61 0.90 9.02
C ILE A 161 2.62 0.03 8.28
N LEU A 162 2.92 0.40 7.05
CA LEU A 162 3.95 -0.21 6.24
C LEU A 162 5.06 0.80 6.00
N SER A 163 6.27 0.49 6.50
CA SER A 163 7.46 1.32 6.34
C SER A 163 8.45 0.66 5.40
N VAL A 164 9.01 1.44 4.49
CA VAL A 164 10.13 0.98 3.66
C VAL A 164 11.43 1.17 4.42
N LEU A 165 12.06 0.07 4.75
CA LEU A 165 13.31 0.03 5.51
C LEU A 165 14.48 0.43 4.59
N THR A 166 14.68 1.73 4.44
CA THR A 166 15.86 2.30 3.80
C THR A 166 17.08 2.23 4.72
N SER A 167 18.28 2.43 4.21
CA SER A 167 19.51 2.54 5.00
C SER A 167 19.35 3.57 6.14
N ARG A 168 18.79 4.74 5.82
CA ARG A 168 18.50 5.79 6.82
C ARG A 168 17.52 5.34 7.89
N LEU A 169 16.41 4.69 7.51
CA LEU A 169 15.42 4.22 8.48
C LEU A 169 16.00 3.11 9.37
N ALA A 170 16.77 2.18 8.80
CA ALA A 170 17.40 1.10 9.53
C ALA A 170 18.35 1.61 10.63
N GLN A 171 19.14 2.65 10.32
CA GLN A 171 20.04 3.31 11.28
C GLN A 171 19.28 4.10 12.37
N ASN A 172 18.02 4.46 12.12
CA ASN A 172 17.16 5.23 13.01
C ASN A 172 15.92 4.44 13.50
N VAL A 173 15.96 3.09 13.47
CA VAL A 173 14.81 2.25 13.78
C VAL A 173 14.22 2.52 15.17
N ARG A 174 15.05 2.78 16.17
CA ARG A 174 14.56 3.10 17.54
C ARG A 174 13.79 4.42 17.59
N ARG A 175 14.16 5.41 16.77
CA ARG A 175 13.45 6.68 16.61
C ARG A 175 12.10 6.47 15.94
N SER A 176 12.08 5.72 14.84
CA SER A 176 10.87 5.35 14.11
C SER A 176 9.90 4.56 15.01
N TYR A 177 10.39 3.53 15.70
CA TYR A 177 9.58 2.74 16.62
C TYR A 177 8.98 3.56 17.77
N ARG A 178 9.78 4.47 18.35
CA ARG A 178 9.30 5.39 19.39
C ARG A 178 8.17 6.29 18.89
N PHE A 179 8.31 6.83 17.68
CA PHE A 179 7.28 7.63 17.03
C PHE A 179 5.98 6.81 16.85
N PHE A 180 6.07 5.60 16.29
CA PHE A 180 4.90 4.75 16.11
C PHE A 180 4.23 4.38 17.43
N LYS A 181 5.02 4.06 18.45
CA LYS A 181 4.48 3.77 19.78
C LYS A 181 3.77 4.98 20.41
N GLN A 182 4.31 6.19 20.28
CA GLN A 182 3.70 7.41 20.79
C GLN A 182 2.37 7.75 20.11
N HIS A 183 2.20 7.36 18.83
CA HIS A 183 0.95 7.54 18.09
C HIS A 183 0.00 6.34 18.21
N GLY A 184 0.31 5.33 19.00
CA GLY A 184 -0.56 4.17 19.19
C GLY A 184 -0.67 3.26 17.98
N PHE A 185 0.29 3.27 17.08
CA PHE A 185 0.30 2.37 15.91
C PHE A 185 0.72 0.97 16.36
N HIS A 186 -0.24 0.03 16.37
CA HIS A 186 -0.04 -1.31 16.93
C HIS A 186 0.45 -2.34 15.92
N TYR A 187 0.15 -2.14 14.63
CA TYR A 187 0.47 -3.08 13.57
C TYR A 187 1.48 -2.45 12.61
N LEU A 188 2.73 -2.91 12.70
CA LEU A 188 3.85 -2.38 11.93
C LEU A 188 4.44 -3.45 11.03
N GLN A 189 4.71 -3.10 9.79
CA GLN A 189 5.43 -3.95 8.83
C GLN A 189 6.59 -3.16 8.24
N TYR A 190 7.80 -3.69 8.37
CA TYR A 190 8.99 -3.14 7.71
C TYR A 190 9.34 -3.97 6.47
N ILE A 191 9.46 -3.32 5.33
CA ILE A 191 9.85 -3.96 4.07
C ILE A 191 11.22 -3.42 3.66
N PRO A 192 12.24 -4.27 3.50
CA PRO A 192 13.56 -3.84 3.04
C PRO A 192 13.48 -3.10 1.71
N CYS A 193 14.15 -1.94 1.62
CA CYS A 193 14.33 -1.25 0.36
C CYS A 193 15.25 -2.08 -0.54
N LEU A 194 14.75 -2.42 -1.72
CA LEU A 194 15.52 -3.15 -2.72
C LEU A 194 16.21 -2.17 -3.66
N LYS A 195 17.42 -2.52 -4.08
CA LYS A 195 18.11 -1.81 -5.16
C LYS A 195 17.33 -1.91 -6.47
N PRO A 196 17.37 -0.90 -7.32
CA PRO A 196 16.95 -1.04 -8.71
C PRO A 196 17.72 -2.18 -9.41
N PHE A 197 17.11 -2.76 -10.45
CA PHE A 197 17.81 -3.71 -11.31
C PHE A 197 18.99 -2.99 -12.01
N ASP A 198 20.09 -3.68 -12.16
CA ASP A 198 21.31 -3.17 -12.82
C ASP A 198 21.95 -1.94 -12.15
N CYS A 199 21.72 -1.77 -10.83
CA CYS A 199 22.33 -0.71 -10.03
C CYS A 199 23.19 -1.32 -8.92
N ASP A 200 24.50 -1.09 -8.98
CA ASP A 200 25.42 -1.60 -7.97
C ASP A 200 25.43 -0.76 -6.70
N ASP A 201 25.10 0.52 -6.80
CA ASP A 201 25.09 1.47 -5.69
C ASP A 201 23.78 2.25 -5.63
N ASP A 202 23.08 2.16 -4.49
CA ASP A 202 21.81 2.83 -4.25
C ASP A 202 21.82 3.41 -2.84
N GLU A 203 21.61 4.73 -2.74
CA GLU A 203 21.66 5.45 -1.46
C GLU A 203 20.54 5.06 -0.47
N TYR A 204 19.47 4.46 -0.98
CA TYR A 204 18.31 4.06 -0.18
C TYR A 204 18.40 2.63 0.33
N ALA A 205 19.01 1.74 -0.44
CA ALA A 205 19.15 0.34 -0.07
C ALA A 205 20.16 0.15 1.07
N MET A 206 19.94 -0.88 1.86
CA MET A 206 20.84 -1.21 2.98
C MET A 206 22.02 -2.08 2.53
N SER A 207 23.19 -1.84 3.10
CA SER A 207 24.26 -2.84 3.12
C SER A 207 23.89 -4.00 4.07
N VAL A 208 24.57 -5.13 3.91
CA VAL A 208 24.43 -6.31 4.78
C VAL A 208 24.67 -5.95 6.25
N ASP A 209 25.69 -5.12 6.52
CA ASP A 209 26.07 -4.71 7.88
C ASP A 209 25.00 -3.82 8.51
N VAL A 210 24.41 -2.89 7.75
CA VAL A 210 23.31 -2.04 8.21
C VAL A 210 22.09 -2.89 8.53
N TYR A 211 21.76 -3.86 7.68
CA TYR A 211 20.64 -4.78 7.92
C TYR A 211 20.86 -5.65 9.16
N ALA A 212 22.07 -6.22 9.32
CA ALA A 212 22.42 -6.99 10.50
C ALA A 212 22.33 -6.17 11.80
N SER A 213 22.78 -4.92 11.75
CA SER A 213 22.68 -3.97 12.88
C SER A 213 21.25 -3.61 13.21
N TYR A 214 20.41 -3.41 12.19
CA TYR A 214 18.96 -3.20 12.34
C TYR A 214 18.32 -4.39 13.06
N LEU A 215 18.55 -5.64 12.60
CA LEU A 215 17.99 -6.83 13.23
C LEU A 215 18.39 -6.93 14.71
N LYS A 216 19.66 -6.70 15.04
CA LYS A 216 20.14 -6.66 16.44
C LYS A 216 19.48 -5.57 17.28
N SER A 217 19.06 -4.46 16.68
CA SER A 217 18.41 -3.35 17.38
C SER A 217 16.92 -3.58 17.63
N CYS A 218 16.31 -4.55 16.94
CA CYS A 218 14.91 -4.95 17.12
C CYS A 218 14.72 -5.94 18.28
N TYR A 219 15.81 -6.55 18.77
CA TYR A 219 15.84 -7.41 19.97
C TYR A 219 16.22 -6.61 21.20
#